data_84c8088a848486aa9be1b3065a54dc77
#
_entry.id   84c8088a848486aa9be1b3065a54dc77
#
_cell.length_a   1.000
_cell.length_b   1.000
_cell.length_c   1.000
_cell.angle_alpha   90.00
_cell.angle_beta   90.00
_cell.angle_gamma   90.00
#
_symmetry.space_group_name_H-M   'P 1'
#
loop_
_entity.id
_entity.type
_entity.pdbx_description
1 polymer ?
#
loop_
_entity_poly.entity_id
_entity_poly.type
_entity_poly.pdbx_seq_one_letter_code
_entity_poly.pdbx_strand_id
1 'polypeptide(L)'
;MIKIVNVISDTNIGGAGKCLINFCENYNKKDFEICVILPKNSKLISKLKPTGVKIIEIDGLKDKSWDFKSLFTLVKILKEEAPDIVHTHSSVTARVAAKFVKDCKVVFTRHSVFPVSNWVKSLPGRWIYKGLNELLSDRIIAVADAAKENLTDGGVSPDKIDVVLNGVDKIPETSEEQKAELKKKLGIKPDEFVIGILARLEKVKGHEYFIDTAKLILSEKKIKAKFLILGTGSEEENLKKKVKELGLEKNIIFTGFINNVNDYVNIFDVQVNCSYGTEATSLALLEGMSIGVPAVVTDYGGNPGVIKNGENGYLVPIKSPRDTADSIVRILTNDDLRKYMHRRSMEMYEEKFTSKKYTENIERIYKEMEAEPKIKRINVLDAIIILIVLVACIVGYTYINKKEMTIAPKNTEKITYQIRTMDSLPASYDMIEENTVIYDSVKNNPIGTIIKKEILPAEKYEVDINKGVYVKSDLPAENYVDILLTIEADAVVGEQDISVGSYVVKVGEQAYVKGKGYAGIGFVVKIER
;
A
#
# COMPACT_ATOMS: atom_id res chain seq x y z
N MET A 1 -30.17 -23.86 -1.87
CA MET A 1 -29.03 -23.27 -1.11
C MET A 1 -27.92 -23.03 -2.12
N ILE A 2 -27.43 -21.80 -2.22
CA ILE A 2 -26.41 -21.39 -3.21
C ILE A 2 -25.03 -21.70 -2.64
N LYS A 3 -24.23 -22.46 -3.35
CA LYS A 3 -22.88 -22.82 -2.91
C LYS A 3 -21.83 -21.82 -3.43
N ILE A 4 -21.18 -21.12 -2.51
CA ILE A 4 -20.18 -20.10 -2.79
C ILE A 4 -18.79 -20.57 -2.36
N VAL A 5 -17.83 -20.54 -3.27
CA VAL A 5 -16.41 -20.75 -2.92
C VAL A 5 -15.67 -19.41 -2.99
N ASN A 6 -15.26 -18.91 -1.84
CA ASN A 6 -14.38 -17.73 -1.75
C ASN A 6 -12.92 -18.14 -1.91
N VAL A 7 -12.16 -17.45 -2.75
CA VAL A 7 -10.72 -17.68 -2.94
C VAL A 7 -9.95 -16.41 -2.60
N ILE A 8 -9.11 -16.50 -1.59
CA ILE A 8 -8.25 -15.39 -1.13
C ILE A 8 -6.80 -15.85 -1.01
N SER A 9 -5.86 -15.04 -1.47
CA SER A 9 -4.42 -15.37 -1.41
C SER A 9 -3.68 -14.75 -0.22
N ASP A 10 -4.38 -14.02 0.64
CA ASP A 10 -3.79 -13.31 1.78
C ASP A 10 -3.26 -14.29 2.84
N THR A 11 -2.02 -14.08 3.28
CA THR A 11 -1.41 -14.82 4.39
C THR A 11 -1.59 -14.10 5.74
N ASN A 12 -1.83 -12.79 5.71
CA ASN A 12 -2.05 -11.95 6.88
C ASN A 12 -3.48 -11.38 6.87
N ILE A 13 -3.94 -10.92 8.05
CA ILE A 13 -5.24 -10.25 8.17
C ILE A 13 -5.09 -8.81 7.68
N GLY A 14 -5.34 -8.61 6.39
CA GLY A 14 -5.46 -7.30 5.75
C GLY A 14 -6.92 -6.88 5.60
N GLY A 15 -7.17 -5.76 4.88
CA GLY A 15 -8.53 -5.27 4.64
C GLY A 15 -9.44 -6.28 3.95
N ALA A 16 -8.96 -6.95 2.89
CA ALA A 16 -9.70 -7.98 2.18
C ALA A 16 -10.05 -9.18 3.08
N GLY A 17 -9.05 -9.66 3.85
CA GLY A 17 -9.26 -10.75 4.80
C GLY A 17 -10.27 -10.40 5.89
N LYS A 18 -10.25 -9.15 6.41
CA LYS A 18 -11.23 -8.70 7.41
C LYS A 18 -12.64 -8.61 6.83
N CYS A 19 -12.80 -8.12 5.60
CA CYS A 19 -14.09 -8.12 4.92
C CYS A 19 -14.64 -9.54 4.72
N LEU A 20 -13.79 -10.51 4.36
CA LEU A 20 -14.20 -11.90 4.23
C LEU A 20 -14.61 -12.52 5.58
N ILE A 21 -13.87 -12.23 6.65
CA ILE A 21 -14.24 -12.67 8.01
C ILE A 21 -15.62 -12.10 8.37
N ASN A 22 -15.82 -10.79 8.25
CA ASN A 22 -17.08 -10.11 8.56
C ASN A 22 -18.24 -10.72 7.75
N PHE A 23 -18.04 -11.04 6.49
CA PHE A 23 -19.03 -11.75 5.67
C PHE A 23 -19.32 -13.13 6.23
N CYS A 24 -18.30 -13.93 6.55
CA CYS A 24 -18.46 -15.30 7.07
C CYS A 24 -19.10 -15.35 8.47
N GLU A 25 -19.01 -14.28 9.25
CA GLU A 25 -19.68 -14.15 10.55
C GLU A 25 -21.16 -13.81 10.43
N ASN A 26 -21.56 -13.10 9.36
CA ASN A 26 -22.89 -12.49 9.23
C ASN A 26 -23.80 -13.09 8.14
N TYR A 27 -23.29 -13.99 7.27
CA TYR A 27 -24.08 -14.51 6.16
C TYR A 27 -25.25 -15.40 6.57
N ASN A 28 -26.30 -15.42 5.75
CA ASN A 28 -27.48 -16.25 5.98
C ASN A 28 -27.23 -17.74 5.65
N LYS A 29 -26.98 -18.53 6.68
CA LYS A 29 -26.69 -19.98 6.58
C LYS A 29 -27.84 -20.82 6.02
N LYS A 30 -29.08 -20.28 5.89
CA LYS A 30 -30.20 -20.97 5.27
C LYS A 30 -30.16 -20.88 3.74
N ASP A 31 -29.66 -19.77 3.21
CA ASP A 31 -29.64 -19.50 1.78
C ASP A 31 -28.31 -19.92 1.13
N PHE A 32 -27.19 -19.87 1.89
CA PHE A 32 -25.85 -20.04 1.36
C PHE A 32 -25.04 -21.12 2.09
N GLU A 33 -24.25 -21.87 1.31
CA GLU A 33 -23.17 -22.73 1.77
C GLU A 33 -21.84 -22.07 1.39
N ILE A 34 -21.01 -21.76 2.39
CA ILE A 34 -19.75 -21.04 2.19
C ILE A 34 -18.54 -21.96 2.38
N CYS A 35 -17.67 -21.98 1.38
CA CYS A 35 -16.34 -22.57 1.46
C CYS A 35 -15.28 -21.48 1.20
N VAL A 36 -14.17 -21.52 1.95
CA VAL A 36 -13.05 -20.59 1.79
C VAL A 36 -11.79 -21.36 1.43
N ILE A 37 -11.20 -21.02 0.28
CA ILE A 37 -9.90 -21.52 -0.16
C ILE A 37 -8.85 -20.43 0.10
N LEU A 38 -7.78 -20.79 0.79
CA LEU A 38 -6.73 -19.85 1.19
C LEU A 38 -5.35 -20.53 1.32
N PRO A 39 -4.25 -19.77 1.44
CA PRO A 39 -2.93 -20.32 1.65
C PRO A 39 -2.82 -21.07 2.97
N LYS A 40 -2.07 -22.17 2.96
CA LYS A 40 -1.68 -22.88 4.18
C LYS A 40 -0.98 -21.94 5.16
N ASN A 41 -1.32 -22.08 6.43
CA ASN A 41 -0.82 -21.23 7.52
C ASN A 41 -1.25 -19.74 7.44
N SER A 42 -2.27 -19.40 6.66
CA SER A 42 -2.84 -18.04 6.70
C SER A 42 -3.39 -17.72 8.09
N LYS A 43 -3.12 -16.51 8.58
CA LYS A 43 -3.66 -16.02 9.86
C LYS A 43 -5.18 -15.89 9.86
N LEU A 44 -5.81 -15.86 8.68
CA LEU A 44 -7.27 -15.85 8.53
C LEU A 44 -7.92 -17.11 9.08
N ILE A 45 -7.24 -18.27 9.02
CA ILE A 45 -7.76 -19.58 9.46
C ILE A 45 -8.29 -19.52 10.88
N SER A 46 -7.52 -18.92 11.80
CA SER A 46 -7.91 -18.83 13.22
C SER A 46 -9.18 -18.02 13.44
N LYS A 47 -9.48 -17.07 12.58
CA LYS A 47 -10.68 -16.21 12.63
C LYS A 47 -11.86 -16.83 11.88
N LEU A 48 -11.61 -17.58 10.81
CA LEU A 48 -12.65 -18.24 10.02
C LEU A 48 -13.18 -19.53 10.67
N LYS A 49 -12.34 -20.30 11.37
CA LYS A 49 -12.78 -21.54 12.05
C LYS A 49 -14.02 -21.36 12.94
N PRO A 50 -14.13 -20.32 13.79
CA PRO A 50 -15.30 -20.12 14.65
C PRO A 50 -16.60 -19.87 13.88
N THR A 51 -16.54 -19.37 12.63
CA THR A 51 -17.76 -19.09 11.82
C THR A 51 -18.45 -20.35 11.33
N GLY A 52 -17.74 -21.50 11.33
CA GLY A 52 -18.25 -22.79 10.88
C GLY A 52 -18.22 -22.99 9.37
N VAL A 53 -17.61 -22.08 8.59
CA VAL A 53 -17.43 -22.25 7.15
C VAL A 53 -16.42 -23.36 6.84
N LYS A 54 -16.60 -24.04 5.71
CA LYS A 54 -15.61 -25.01 5.22
C LYS A 54 -14.33 -24.29 4.81
N ILE A 55 -13.18 -24.77 5.27
CA ILE A 55 -11.88 -24.19 4.95
C ILE A 55 -11.05 -25.21 4.18
N ILE A 56 -10.47 -24.80 3.04
CA ILE A 56 -9.53 -25.60 2.25
C ILE A 56 -8.22 -24.84 2.16
N GLU A 57 -7.17 -25.46 2.69
CA GLU A 57 -5.81 -24.91 2.66
C GLU A 57 -5.04 -25.41 1.43
N ILE A 58 -4.41 -24.50 0.71
CA ILE A 58 -3.58 -24.83 -0.46
C ILE A 58 -2.13 -24.44 -0.22
N ASP A 59 -1.22 -25.42 -0.46
CA ASP A 59 0.20 -25.14 -0.51
C ASP A 59 0.55 -24.34 -1.78
N GLY A 60 1.35 -23.29 -1.62
CA GLY A 60 1.88 -22.51 -2.74
C GLY A 60 0.95 -21.45 -3.33
N LEU A 61 -0.27 -21.28 -2.82
CA LEU A 61 -1.10 -20.13 -3.17
C LEU A 61 -0.43 -18.87 -2.61
N LYS A 62 0.24 -18.13 -3.49
CA LYS A 62 1.01 -16.96 -3.12
C LYS A 62 0.14 -15.71 -3.10
N ASP A 63 0.52 -14.75 -2.29
CA ASP A 63 -0.03 -13.41 -2.28
C ASP A 63 0.38 -12.62 -3.53
N LYS A 64 -0.01 -13.18 -4.68
CA LYS A 64 0.22 -12.61 -6.02
C LYS A 64 -1.04 -12.81 -6.85
N SER A 65 -1.34 -11.84 -7.70
CA SER A 65 -2.50 -11.90 -8.60
C SER A 65 -2.44 -13.10 -9.56
N TRP A 66 -1.23 -13.58 -9.87
CA TRP A 66 -0.99 -14.65 -10.84
C TRP A 66 0.00 -15.70 -10.30
N ASP A 67 -0.46 -16.96 -10.23
CA ASP A 67 0.35 -18.10 -9.81
C ASP A 67 0.00 -19.36 -10.62
N PHE A 68 0.81 -19.69 -11.61
CA PHE A 68 0.61 -20.85 -12.46
C PHE A 68 0.64 -22.20 -11.72
N LYS A 69 1.45 -22.30 -10.66
CA LYS A 69 1.57 -23.56 -9.92
C LYS A 69 0.27 -23.94 -9.21
N SER A 70 -0.43 -22.94 -8.69
CA SER A 70 -1.70 -23.14 -7.99
C SER A 70 -2.89 -23.36 -8.94
N LEU A 71 -2.76 -23.03 -10.24
CA LEU A 71 -3.87 -23.09 -11.19
C LEU A 71 -4.51 -24.48 -11.26
N PHE A 72 -3.70 -25.51 -11.49
CA PHE A 72 -4.22 -26.89 -11.65
C PHE A 72 -4.83 -27.43 -10.36
N THR A 73 -4.22 -27.10 -9.22
CA THR A 73 -4.75 -27.45 -7.89
C THR A 73 -6.10 -26.79 -7.65
N LEU A 74 -6.21 -25.48 -7.95
CA LEU A 74 -7.48 -24.75 -7.86
C LEU A 74 -8.56 -25.33 -8.77
N VAL A 75 -8.23 -25.64 -10.04
CA VAL A 75 -9.17 -26.26 -10.98
C VAL A 75 -9.69 -27.58 -10.43
N LYS A 76 -8.80 -28.44 -9.89
CA LYS A 76 -9.20 -29.72 -9.29
C LYS A 76 -10.16 -29.51 -8.12
N ILE A 77 -9.76 -28.68 -7.14
CA ILE A 77 -10.58 -28.42 -5.95
C ILE A 77 -11.94 -27.80 -6.32
N LEU A 78 -11.96 -26.81 -7.21
CA LEU A 78 -13.19 -26.14 -7.64
C LEU A 78 -14.12 -27.10 -8.39
N LYS A 79 -13.58 -28.07 -9.17
CA LYS A 79 -14.40 -29.13 -9.79
C LYS A 79 -14.98 -30.11 -8.77
N GLU A 80 -14.21 -30.45 -7.74
CA GLU A 80 -14.68 -31.31 -6.63
C GLU A 80 -15.74 -30.61 -5.79
N GLU A 81 -15.57 -29.31 -5.51
CA GLU A 81 -16.53 -28.52 -4.74
C GLU A 81 -17.80 -28.18 -5.56
N ALA A 82 -17.70 -28.12 -6.88
CA ALA A 82 -18.80 -27.79 -7.80
C ALA A 82 -19.65 -26.58 -7.35
N PRO A 83 -19.05 -25.38 -7.13
CA PRO A 83 -19.76 -24.21 -6.65
C PRO A 83 -20.70 -23.63 -7.72
N ASP A 84 -21.78 -23.00 -7.30
CA ASP A 84 -22.60 -22.15 -8.16
C ASP A 84 -21.86 -20.84 -8.48
N ILE A 85 -21.15 -20.28 -7.48
CA ILE A 85 -20.38 -19.04 -7.63
C ILE A 85 -18.99 -19.20 -7.02
N VAL A 86 -17.97 -18.78 -7.76
CA VAL A 86 -16.62 -18.54 -7.21
C VAL A 86 -16.43 -17.05 -6.99
N HIS A 87 -16.23 -16.65 -5.75
CA HIS A 87 -15.92 -15.27 -5.40
C HIS A 87 -14.42 -15.12 -5.12
N THR A 88 -13.76 -14.28 -5.91
CA THR A 88 -12.30 -14.10 -5.81
C THR A 88 -11.93 -12.75 -5.24
N HIS A 89 -10.97 -12.74 -4.31
CA HIS A 89 -10.41 -11.54 -3.73
C HIS A 89 -9.03 -11.28 -4.37
N SER A 90 -9.04 -10.49 -5.46
CA SER A 90 -7.84 -10.05 -6.23
C SER A 90 -7.07 -11.13 -7.04
N SER A 91 -7.38 -12.41 -6.91
CA SER A 91 -6.63 -13.47 -7.60
C SER A 91 -7.08 -13.68 -9.06
N VAL A 92 -6.20 -13.38 -10.01
CA VAL A 92 -6.44 -13.70 -11.45
C VAL A 92 -6.42 -15.22 -11.67
N THR A 93 -5.51 -15.93 -11.01
CA THR A 93 -5.40 -17.41 -11.09
C THR A 93 -6.71 -18.08 -10.70
N ALA A 94 -7.34 -17.63 -9.62
CA ALA A 94 -8.62 -18.19 -9.17
C ALA A 94 -9.76 -17.90 -10.16
N ARG A 95 -9.80 -16.70 -10.76
CA ARG A 95 -10.77 -16.36 -11.81
C ARG A 95 -10.62 -17.26 -13.03
N VAL A 96 -9.37 -17.49 -13.48
CA VAL A 96 -9.08 -18.41 -14.57
C VAL A 96 -9.48 -19.85 -14.20
N ALA A 97 -9.12 -20.33 -13.01
CA ALA A 97 -9.47 -21.67 -12.54
C ALA A 97 -11.00 -21.90 -12.52
N ALA A 98 -11.77 -20.90 -12.07
CA ALA A 98 -13.23 -20.95 -12.03
C ALA A 98 -13.86 -21.13 -13.42
N LYS A 99 -13.26 -20.59 -14.48
CA LYS A 99 -13.78 -20.76 -15.85
C LYS A 99 -13.67 -22.21 -16.38
N PHE A 100 -12.92 -23.09 -15.72
CA PHE A 100 -12.89 -24.52 -16.03
C PHE A 100 -13.93 -25.35 -15.25
N VAL A 101 -14.75 -24.69 -14.42
CA VAL A 101 -15.86 -25.33 -13.69
C VAL A 101 -17.15 -25.15 -14.47
N LYS A 102 -17.91 -26.25 -14.61
CA LYS A 102 -19.18 -26.22 -15.36
C LYS A 102 -20.21 -25.39 -14.62
N ASP A 103 -20.94 -24.57 -15.37
CA ASP A 103 -22.11 -23.80 -14.91
C ASP A 103 -21.82 -22.88 -13.68
N CYS A 104 -20.53 -22.56 -13.45
CA CYS A 104 -20.07 -21.70 -12.36
C CYS A 104 -19.96 -20.24 -12.80
N LYS A 105 -20.46 -19.32 -11.98
CA LYS A 105 -20.31 -17.88 -12.16
C LYS A 105 -19.16 -17.35 -11.34
N VAL A 106 -18.58 -16.23 -11.77
CA VAL A 106 -17.38 -15.65 -11.14
C VAL A 106 -17.62 -14.22 -10.70
N VAL A 107 -17.45 -13.98 -9.40
CA VAL A 107 -17.41 -12.64 -8.80
C VAL A 107 -15.96 -12.28 -8.50
N PHE A 108 -15.61 -11.05 -8.76
CA PHE A 108 -14.31 -10.50 -8.40
C PHE A 108 -14.47 -9.25 -7.54
N THR A 109 -13.91 -9.23 -6.32
CA THR A 109 -13.88 -8.01 -5.50
C THR A 109 -12.56 -7.28 -5.63
N ARG A 110 -12.64 -5.99 -5.98
CA ARG A 110 -11.54 -5.05 -6.04
C ARG A 110 -11.42 -4.33 -4.69
N HIS A 111 -10.44 -4.74 -3.86
CA HIS A 111 -10.21 -4.21 -2.52
C HIS A 111 -9.29 -2.99 -2.44
N SER A 112 -8.74 -2.54 -3.56
CA SER A 112 -7.75 -1.47 -3.57
C SER A 112 -7.92 -0.54 -4.77
N VAL A 113 -7.54 0.71 -4.58
CA VAL A 113 -7.43 1.72 -5.64
C VAL A 113 -5.94 1.93 -5.92
N PHE A 114 -5.51 1.60 -7.12
CA PHE A 114 -4.15 1.88 -7.58
C PHE A 114 -4.22 2.86 -8.75
N PRO A 115 -3.27 3.79 -8.87
CA PRO A 115 -3.20 4.63 -10.07
C PRO A 115 -3.17 3.77 -11.33
N VAL A 116 -4.08 4.03 -12.25
CA VAL A 116 -4.13 3.31 -13.54
C VAL A 116 -2.89 3.70 -14.34
N SER A 117 -2.07 2.70 -14.70
CA SER A 117 -0.84 2.94 -15.45
C SER A 117 -1.12 3.54 -16.84
N ASN A 118 -0.18 4.32 -17.36
CA ASN A 118 -0.31 4.91 -18.69
C ASN A 118 -0.52 3.85 -19.78
N TRP A 119 0.05 2.66 -19.61
CA TRP A 119 -0.17 1.55 -20.52
C TRP A 119 -1.64 1.11 -20.53
N VAL A 120 -2.28 0.99 -19.37
CA VAL A 120 -3.71 0.62 -19.27
C VAL A 120 -4.62 1.73 -19.80
N LYS A 121 -4.22 3.00 -19.70
CA LYS A 121 -4.98 4.13 -20.25
C LYS A 121 -4.89 4.23 -21.78
N SER A 122 -3.86 3.63 -22.39
CA SER A 122 -3.61 3.66 -23.84
C SER A 122 -3.97 2.33 -24.52
N LEU A 123 -4.14 2.33 -25.82
CA LEU A 123 -4.29 1.12 -26.63
C LEU A 123 -2.90 0.49 -26.90
N PRO A 124 -2.76 -0.85 -26.90
CA PRO A 124 -3.80 -1.88 -26.69
C PRO A 124 -4.07 -2.25 -25.21
N GLY A 125 -3.33 -1.66 -24.26
CA GLY A 125 -3.39 -2.00 -22.85
C GLY A 125 -4.80 -1.92 -22.25
N ARG A 126 -5.57 -0.89 -22.64
CA ARG A 126 -6.96 -0.70 -22.22
C ARG A 126 -7.87 -1.87 -22.63
N TRP A 127 -7.73 -2.36 -23.85
CA TRP A 127 -8.52 -3.50 -24.33
C TRP A 127 -8.17 -4.80 -23.61
N ILE A 128 -6.87 -5.02 -23.37
CA ILE A 128 -6.40 -6.20 -22.62
C ILE A 128 -6.91 -6.15 -21.18
N TYR A 129 -6.80 -4.99 -20.52
CA TYR A 129 -7.26 -4.83 -19.14
C TYR A 129 -8.78 -5.02 -19.04
N LYS A 130 -9.57 -4.41 -19.95
CA LYS A 130 -11.01 -4.61 -20.06
C LYS A 130 -11.33 -6.10 -20.28
N GLY A 131 -10.73 -6.72 -21.31
CA GLY A 131 -10.97 -8.11 -21.63
C GLY A 131 -10.65 -9.06 -20.47
N LEU A 132 -9.52 -8.89 -19.79
CA LEU A 132 -9.16 -9.69 -18.62
C LEU A 132 -10.19 -9.60 -17.49
N ASN A 133 -10.72 -8.41 -17.23
CA ASN A 133 -11.69 -8.24 -16.15
C ASN A 133 -13.07 -8.77 -16.54
N GLU A 134 -13.55 -8.49 -17.76
CA GLU A 134 -14.91 -8.85 -18.20
C GLU A 134 -15.05 -10.32 -18.63
N LEU A 135 -14.01 -10.90 -19.24
CA LEU A 135 -14.03 -12.32 -19.62
C LEU A 135 -13.87 -13.24 -18.41
N LEU A 136 -13.06 -12.84 -17.43
CA LEU A 136 -12.78 -13.66 -16.27
C LEU A 136 -13.76 -13.46 -15.12
N SER A 137 -14.65 -12.45 -15.19
CA SER A 137 -15.63 -12.17 -14.12
C SER A 137 -17.00 -11.87 -14.72
N ASP A 138 -18.02 -12.45 -14.15
CA ASP A 138 -19.41 -12.21 -14.55
C ASP A 138 -19.93 -10.93 -13.89
N ARG A 139 -19.51 -10.68 -12.63
CA ARG A 139 -19.74 -9.45 -11.87
C ARG A 139 -18.47 -9.02 -11.17
N ILE A 140 -18.30 -7.72 -11.00
CA ILE A 140 -17.17 -7.12 -10.30
C ILE A 140 -17.71 -6.27 -9.16
N ILE A 141 -17.18 -6.48 -7.96
CA ILE A 141 -17.52 -5.68 -6.79
C ILE A 141 -16.40 -4.68 -6.54
N ALA A 142 -16.72 -3.40 -6.54
CA ALA A 142 -15.85 -2.31 -6.12
C ALA A 142 -16.21 -1.89 -4.69
N VAL A 143 -15.24 -1.87 -3.78
CA VAL A 143 -15.50 -1.55 -2.36
C VAL A 143 -15.63 -0.05 -2.07
N ALA A 144 -15.51 0.79 -3.09
CA ALA A 144 -15.72 2.23 -3.04
C ALA A 144 -15.97 2.76 -4.46
N ASP A 145 -16.58 3.95 -4.60
CA ASP A 145 -16.75 4.62 -5.89
C ASP A 145 -15.41 4.84 -6.61
N ALA A 146 -14.37 5.27 -5.88
CA ALA A 146 -13.02 5.40 -6.43
C ALA A 146 -12.46 4.09 -7.00
N ALA A 147 -12.84 2.93 -6.46
CA ALA A 147 -12.44 1.64 -7.01
C ALA A 147 -13.23 1.31 -8.30
N LYS A 148 -14.50 1.72 -8.40
CA LYS A 148 -15.29 1.65 -9.63
C LYS A 148 -14.69 2.57 -10.70
N GLU A 149 -14.43 3.83 -10.38
CA GLU A 149 -13.77 4.79 -11.29
C GLU A 149 -12.43 4.24 -11.81
N ASN A 150 -11.62 3.69 -10.91
CA ASN A 150 -10.33 3.08 -11.27
C ASN A 150 -10.47 1.92 -12.29
N LEU A 151 -11.54 1.13 -12.21
CA LEU A 151 -11.86 0.06 -13.15
C LEU A 151 -12.38 0.63 -14.49
N THR A 152 -13.26 1.62 -14.44
CA THR A 152 -13.83 2.25 -15.65
C THR A 152 -12.81 3.08 -16.41
N ASP A 153 -11.87 3.72 -15.75
CA ASP A 153 -10.70 4.38 -16.36
C ASP A 153 -9.86 3.38 -17.16
N GLY A 154 -9.75 2.14 -16.66
CA GLY A 154 -9.13 1.02 -17.38
C GLY A 154 -9.99 0.44 -18.50
N GLY A 155 -11.21 0.96 -18.72
CA GLY A 155 -12.11 0.56 -19.80
C GLY A 155 -13.14 -0.50 -19.45
N VAL A 156 -13.19 -0.98 -18.18
CA VAL A 156 -14.21 -1.94 -17.73
C VAL A 156 -15.58 -1.30 -17.79
N SER A 157 -16.59 -2.03 -18.30
CA SER A 157 -17.96 -1.53 -18.46
C SER A 157 -18.64 -1.29 -17.11
N PRO A 158 -19.23 -0.10 -16.87
CA PRO A 158 -19.83 0.26 -15.59
C PRO A 158 -20.96 -0.66 -15.11
N ASP A 159 -21.69 -1.27 -16.05
CA ASP A 159 -22.77 -2.23 -15.81
C ASP A 159 -22.29 -3.58 -15.25
N LYS A 160 -21.02 -3.88 -15.38
CA LYS A 160 -20.35 -5.04 -14.78
C LYS A 160 -19.91 -4.82 -13.33
N ILE A 161 -20.00 -3.58 -12.84
CA ILE A 161 -19.41 -3.17 -11.57
C ILE A 161 -20.48 -2.72 -10.58
N ASP A 162 -20.66 -3.51 -9.53
CA ASP A 162 -21.45 -3.14 -8.36
C ASP A 162 -20.57 -2.45 -7.33
N VAL A 163 -21.04 -1.34 -6.74
CA VAL A 163 -20.38 -0.72 -5.60
C VAL A 163 -20.97 -1.30 -4.32
N VAL A 164 -20.14 -1.98 -3.54
CA VAL A 164 -20.51 -2.50 -2.22
C VAL A 164 -19.50 -1.95 -1.21
N LEU A 165 -19.92 -0.95 -0.45
CA LEU A 165 -19.08 -0.34 0.57
C LEU A 165 -18.72 -1.38 1.64
N ASN A 166 -17.46 -1.38 2.08
CA ASN A 166 -17.04 -2.23 3.18
C ASN A 166 -17.82 -1.91 4.45
N GLY A 167 -18.02 -2.93 5.28
CA GLY A 167 -18.67 -2.81 6.59
C GLY A 167 -17.81 -3.42 7.70
N VAL A 168 -17.99 -2.91 8.90
CA VAL A 168 -17.39 -3.45 10.13
C VAL A 168 -18.47 -3.63 11.20
N ASP A 169 -18.22 -4.50 12.17
CA ASP A 169 -19.06 -4.55 13.37
C ASP A 169 -18.81 -3.32 14.23
N LYS A 170 -19.86 -2.89 14.94
CA LYS A 170 -19.70 -1.83 15.95
C LYS A 170 -18.69 -2.28 16.99
N ILE A 171 -17.66 -1.47 17.20
CA ILE A 171 -16.70 -1.77 18.27
C ILE A 171 -17.34 -1.53 19.65
N PRO A 172 -17.00 -2.36 20.66
CA PRO A 172 -17.52 -2.17 22.00
C PRO A 172 -17.12 -0.80 22.57
N GLU A 173 -18.06 -0.12 23.21
CA GLU A 173 -17.75 1.07 23.99
C GLU A 173 -17.05 0.67 25.28
N THR A 174 -15.96 1.36 25.59
CA THR A 174 -15.16 1.13 26.80
C THR A 174 -15.66 2.02 27.92
N SER A 175 -15.69 1.54 29.17
CA SER A 175 -16.12 2.37 30.29
C SER A 175 -15.17 3.56 30.54
N GLU A 176 -15.66 4.61 31.18
CA GLU A 176 -14.84 5.80 31.48
C GLU A 176 -13.66 5.46 32.39
N GLU A 177 -13.82 4.50 33.31
CA GLU A 177 -12.75 4.00 34.17
C GLU A 177 -11.64 3.33 33.33
N GLN A 178 -12.01 2.48 32.37
CA GLN A 178 -11.07 1.80 31.47
C GLN A 178 -10.35 2.80 30.55
N LYS A 179 -11.09 3.80 30.02
CA LYS A 179 -10.49 4.88 29.23
C LYS A 179 -9.48 5.68 30.06
N ALA A 180 -9.84 6.02 31.31
CA ALA A 180 -8.95 6.74 32.23
C ALA A 180 -7.70 5.91 32.58
N GLU A 181 -7.84 4.61 32.82
CA GLU A 181 -6.73 3.72 33.08
C GLU A 181 -5.78 3.63 31.88
N LEU A 182 -6.31 3.46 30.66
CA LEU A 182 -5.51 3.43 29.43
C LEU A 182 -4.78 4.76 29.20
N LYS A 183 -5.49 5.90 29.35
CA LYS A 183 -4.87 7.22 29.26
C LYS A 183 -3.73 7.38 30.28
N LYS A 184 -3.93 6.97 31.53
CA LYS A 184 -2.89 6.98 32.57
C LYS A 184 -1.69 6.11 32.21
N LYS A 185 -1.92 4.88 31.71
CA LYS A 185 -0.88 3.96 31.25
C LYS A 185 -0.04 4.55 30.12
N LEU A 186 -0.66 5.32 29.23
CA LEU A 186 -0.02 6.00 28.09
C LEU A 186 0.60 7.35 28.48
N GLY A 187 0.50 7.79 29.75
CA GLY A 187 1.00 9.09 30.21
C GLY A 187 0.21 10.28 29.64
N ILE A 188 -1.07 10.08 29.32
CA ILE A 188 -1.98 11.11 28.81
C ILE A 188 -2.69 11.76 29.99
N LYS A 189 -2.61 13.07 30.09
CA LYS A 189 -3.26 13.82 31.15
C LYS A 189 -4.76 14.05 30.86
N PRO A 190 -5.60 14.27 31.87
CA PRO A 190 -7.04 14.51 31.69
C PRO A 190 -7.38 15.73 30.80
N ASP A 191 -6.49 16.72 30.74
CA ASP A 191 -6.64 17.95 29.96
C ASP A 191 -5.98 17.90 28.59
N GLU A 192 -5.48 16.71 28.18
CA GLU A 192 -4.89 16.50 26.87
C GLU A 192 -5.88 15.76 25.94
N PHE A 193 -6.05 16.29 24.73
CA PHE A 193 -6.78 15.62 23.66
C PHE A 193 -5.98 14.45 23.10
N VAL A 194 -6.69 13.46 22.54
CA VAL A 194 -6.09 12.28 21.91
C VAL A 194 -6.44 12.26 20.43
N ILE A 195 -5.43 12.37 19.59
CA ILE A 195 -5.56 12.33 18.14
C ILE A 195 -4.88 11.04 17.64
N GLY A 196 -5.62 10.18 16.96
CA GLY A 196 -5.13 8.86 16.58
C GLY A 196 -5.08 8.62 15.07
N ILE A 197 -4.04 7.91 14.61
CA ILE A 197 -3.96 7.32 13.28
C ILE A 197 -3.75 5.80 13.39
N LEU A 198 -4.59 5.03 12.71
CA LEU A 198 -4.56 3.57 12.71
C LEU A 198 -4.31 3.07 11.29
N ALA A 199 -3.07 2.74 10.96
CA ALA A 199 -2.67 2.25 9.64
C ALA A 199 -1.30 1.56 9.69
N ARG A 200 -1.00 0.75 8.66
CA ARG A 200 0.35 0.22 8.47
C ARG A 200 1.34 1.37 8.27
N LEU A 201 2.53 1.27 8.87
CA LEU A 201 3.57 2.29 8.74
C LEU A 201 4.27 2.14 7.38
N GLU A 202 3.55 2.49 6.32
CA GLU A 202 4.01 2.53 4.95
C GLU A 202 3.95 3.96 4.41
N LYS A 203 4.85 4.32 3.53
CA LYS A 203 4.99 5.68 2.99
C LYS A 203 3.67 6.26 2.50
N VAL A 204 2.91 5.47 1.73
CA VAL A 204 1.63 5.89 1.14
C VAL A 204 0.52 6.19 2.16
N LYS A 205 0.70 5.82 3.43
CA LYS A 205 -0.24 6.10 4.53
C LYS A 205 -0.03 7.47 5.16
N GLY A 206 1.07 8.16 4.83
CA GLY A 206 1.26 9.57 5.13
C GLY A 206 1.51 9.91 6.60
N HIS A 207 2.04 8.97 7.41
CA HIS A 207 2.36 9.21 8.82
C HIS A 207 3.31 10.39 9.02
N GLU A 208 4.18 10.67 8.05
CA GLU A 208 5.07 11.83 8.06
C GLU A 208 4.29 13.15 8.15
N TYR A 209 3.15 13.26 7.44
CA TYR A 209 2.29 14.44 7.46
C TYR A 209 1.48 14.52 8.75
N PHE A 210 1.12 13.38 9.34
CA PHE A 210 0.53 13.35 10.69
C PHE A 210 1.48 13.89 11.76
N ILE A 211 2.78 13.54 11.68
CA ILE A 211 3.82 14.07 12.60
C ILE A 211 4.00 15.58 12.39
N ASP A 212 4.04 16.05 11.14
CA ASP A 212 4.11 17.49 10.86
C ASP A 212 2.86 18.24 11.36
N THR A 213 1.68 17.63 11.23
CA THR A 213 0.42 18.14 11.80
C THR A 213 0.51 18.26 13.32
N ALA A 214 1.06 17.25 14.00
CA ALA A 214 1.27 17.28 15.44
C ALA A 214 2.15 18.47 15.87
N LYS A 215 3.26 18.70 15.14
CA LYS A 215 4.13 19.85 15.37
C LYS A 215 3.35 21.18 15.31
N LEU A 216 2.54 21.37 14.24
CA LEU A 216 1.76 22.59 14.06
C LEU A 216 0.73 22.80 15.18
N ILE A 217 0.01 21.74 15.58
CA ILE A 217 -0.99 21.82 16.66
C ILE A 217 -0.34 22.20 17.99
N LEU A 218 0.79 21.60 18.34
CA LEU A 218 1.47 21.83 19.61
C LEU A 218 2.18 23.19 19.66
N SER A 219 2.88 23.58 18.59
CA SER A 219 3.73 24.78 18.59
C SER A 219 2.96 26.06 18.21
N GLU A 220 2.15 26.01 17.15
CA GLU A 220 1.45 27.20 16.64
C GLU A 220 0.06 27.38 17.27
N LYS A 221 -0.72 26.28 17.38
CA LYS A 221 -2.10 26.36 17.91
C LYS A 221 -2.13 26.23 19.42
N LYS A 222 -1.04 25.77 20.05
CA LYS A 222 -0.87 25.60 21.52
C LYS A 222 -1.94 24.72 22.17
N ILE A 223 -2.47 23.74 21.45
CA ILE A 223 -3.42 22.76 21.97
C ILE A 223 -2.66 21.65 22.68
N LYS A 224 -3.06 21.34 23.91
CA LYS A 224 -2.49 20.19 24.64
C LYS A 224 -3.05 18.90 24.08
N ALA A 225 -2.21 18.10 23.44
CA ALA A 225 -2.63 16.87 22.80
C ALA A 225 -1.54 15.79 22.83
N LYS A 226 -1.98 14.55 22.77
CA LYS A 226 -1.19 13.36 22.48
C LYS A 226 -1.60 12.78 21.12
N PHE A 227 -0.61 12.30 20.39
CA PHE A 227 -0.79 11.74 19.06
C PHE A 227 -0.43 10.27 19.11
N LEU A 228 -1.39 9.41 18.82
CA LEU A 228 -1.20 7.97 18.85
C LEU A 228 -1.05 7.42 17.44
N ILE A 229 0.04 6.68 17.19
CA ILE A 229 0.31 5.99 15.94
C ILE A 229 0.18 4.49 16.20
N LEU A 230 -0.90 3.89 15.70
CA LEU A 230 -1.21 2.47 15.86
C LEU A 230 -0.87 1.72 14.57
N GLY A 231 0.03 0.77 14.68
CA GLY A 231 0.47 -0.08 13.58
C GLY A 231 1.97 -0.30 13.55
N THR A 232 2.42 -1.10 12.60
CA THR A 232 3.83 -1.38 12.29
C THR A 232 4.05 -1.33 10.79
N GLY A 233 5.29 -1.20 10.35
CA GLY A 233 5.62 -1.20 8.92
C GLY A 233 7.04 -0.75 8.64
N SER A 234 7.38 -0.67 7.37
CA SER A 234 8.74 -0.37 6.89
C SER A 234 9.23 1.03 7.24
N GLU A 235 8.32 1.99 7.48
CA GLU A 235 8.67 3.37 7.79
C GLU A 235 8.86 3.65 9.30
N GLU A 236 8.73 2.65 10.16
CA GLU A 236 8.72 2.85 11.62
C GLU A 236 9.97 3.58 12.13
N GLU A 237 11.15 3.15 11.73
CA GLU A 237 12.41 3.77 12.16
C GLU A 237 12.57 5.20 11.62
N ASN A 238 12.20 5.44 10.35
CA ASN A 238 12.22 6.78 9.75
C ASN A 238 11.28 7.75 10.50
N LEU A 239 10.09 7.27 10.85
CA LEU A 239 9.10 8.07 11.57
C LEU A 239 9.55 8.38 13.00
N LYS A 240 10.13 7.41 13.72
CA LYS A 240 10.70 7.63 15.05
C LYS A 240 11.86 8.63 15.02
N LYS A 241 12.72 8.54 14.01
CA LYS A 241 13.80 9.50 13.79
C LYS A 241 13.23 10.91 13.59
N LYS A 242 12.23 11.07 12.72
CA LYS A 242 11.56 12.36 12.50
C LYS A 242 10.96 12.93 13.78
N VAL A 243 10.30 12.10 14.59
CA VAL A 243 9.73 12.52 15.88
C VAL A 243 10.83 13.07 16.81
N LYS A 244 11.97 12.41 16.88
CA LYS A 244 13.13 12.84 17.69
C LYS A 244 13.73 14.15 17.16
N GLU A 245 13.92 14.27 15.85
CA GLU A 245 14.44 15.51 15.22
C GLU A 245 13.52 16.72 15.48
N LEU A 246 12.22 16.50 15.63
CA LEU A 246 11.24 17.54 15.92
C LEU A 246 11.01 17.77 17.43
N GLY A 247 11.62 16.97 18.31
CA GLY A 247 11.48 17.05 19.77
C GLY A 247 10.09 16.70 20.26
N LEU A 248 9.40 15.76 19.59
CA LEU A 248 8.00 15.42 19.85
C LEU A 248 7.81 14.07 20.59
N GLU A 249 8.89 13.48 21.14
CA GLU A 249 8.88 12.16 21.79
C GLU A 249 7.90 12.10 22.99
N LYS A 250 7.69 13.23 23.64
CA LYS A 250 6.73 13.32 24.77
C LYS A 250 5.27 13.39 24.31
N ASN A 251 5.01 13.71 23.05
CA ASN A 251 3.67 13.97 22.52
C ASN A 251 3.19 12.90 21.54
N ILE A 252 4.10 12.19 20.86
CA ILE A 252 3.77 11.14 19.89
C ILE A 252 4.10 9.79 20.49
N ILE A 253 3.10 8.90 20.49
CA ILE A 253 3.18 7.56 21.07
C ILE A 253 3.01 6.52 19.94
N PHE A 254 4.06 5.72 19.70
CA PHE A 254 3.99 4.55 18.84
C PHE A 254 3.55 3.35 19.69
N THR A 255 2.40 2.78 19.39
CA THR A 255 1.88 1.62 20.12
C THR A 255 2.35 0.27 19.56
N GLY A 256 2.92 0.29 18.33
CA GLY A 256 3.18 -0.94 17.59
C GLY A 256 1.88 -1.59 17.09
N PHE A 257 1.96 -2.88 16.75
CA PHE A 257 0.79 -3.65 16.34
C PHE A 257 -0.08 -3.98 17.57
N ILE A 258 -1.34 -3.61 17.49
CA ILE A 258 -2.34 -3.87 18.54
C ILE A 258 -3.37 -4.88 18.02
N ASN A 259 -3.56 -5.99 18.74
CA ASN A 259 -4.56 -7.00 18.40
C ASN A 259 -5.99 -6.53 18.68
N ASN A 260 -6.20 -5.85 19.81
CA ASN A 260 -7.47 -5.24 20.18
C ASN A 260 -7.35 -3.72 20.12
N VAL A 261 -7.75 -3.15 18.99
CA VAL A 261 -7.69 -1.70 18.76
C VAL A 261 -8.83 -0.95 19.45
N ASN A 262 -9.86 -1.67 19.90
CA ASN A 262 -11.10 -1.07 20.43
C ASN A 262 -10.82 -0.08 21.56
N ASP A 263 -10.01 -0.48 22.55
CA ASP A 263 -9.71 0.36 23.71
C ASP A 263 -9.03 1.67 23.31
N TYR A 264 -8.14 1.60 22.32
CA TYR A 264 -7.41 2.76 21.81
C TYR A 264 -8.30 3.71 21.01
N VAL A 265 -9.17 3.18 20.15
CA VAL A 265 -10.10 4.00 19.37
C VAL A 265 -11.12 4.71 20.28
N ASN A 266 -11.52 4.05 21.37
CA ASN A 266 -12.43 4.62 22.37
C ASN A 266 -11.86 5.85 23.11
N ILE A 267 -10.56 6.07 23.10
CA ILE A 267 -9.96 7.26 23.72
C ILE A 267 -9.64 8.37 22.70
N PHE A 268 -9.94 8.20 21.43
CA PHE A 268 -9.70 9.23 20.42
C PHE A 268 -10.75 10.34 20.48
N ASP A 269 -10.27 11.58 20.51
CA ASP A 269 -11.11 12.76 20.29
C ASP A 269 -11.28 13.04 18.78
N VAL A 270 -10.24 12.72 17.97
CA VAL A 270 -10.26 12.82 16.50
C VAL A 270 -9.42 11.69 15.90
N GLN A 271 -9.97 11.02 14.91
CA GLN A 271 -9.23 10.08 14.10
C GLN A 271 -8.69 10.73 12.82
N VAL A 272 -7.50 10.34 12.39
CA VAL A 272 -6.86 10.91 11.21
C VAL A 272 -6.50 9.81 10.20
N ASN A 273 -6.69 10.11 8.90
CA ASN A 273 -6.19 9.30 7.79
C ASN A 273 -5.48 10.20 6.78
N CYS A 274 -4.15 10.09 6.71
CA CYS A 274 -3.29 10.90 5.84
C CYS A 274 -2.91 10.20 4.53
N SER A 275 -3.60 9.12 4.14
CA SER A 275 -3.26 8.32 2.96
C SER A 275 -3.27 9.15 1.67
N TYR A 276 -2.26 8.93 0.82
CA TYR A 276 -2.16 9.55 -0.50
C TYR A 276 -1.87 8.54 -1.63
N GLY A 277 -2.00 7.23 -1.31
CA GLY A 277 -1.88 6.11 -2.26
C GLY A 277 -2.77 4.96 -1.84
N THR A 278 -3.17 4.07 -2.62
CA THR A 278 -3.83 2.77 -2.36
C THR A 278 -4.96 2.73 -1.29
N GLU A 279 -5.70 3.79 -1.06
CA GLU A 279 -6.83 3.81 -0.12
C GLU A 279 -8.15 3.56 -0.86
N ALA A 280 -8.81 2.43 -0.57
CA ALA A 280 -10.16 2.17 -1.07
C ALA A 280 -11.21 2.52 -0.01
N THR A 281 -11.25 1.76 1.09
CA THR A 281 -12.08 2.07 2.26
C THR A 281 -11.29 1.71 3.51
N SER A 282 -11.01 2.67 4.35
CA SER A 282 -10.31 2.44 5.61
C SER A 282 -11.26 1.78 6.62
N LEU A 283 -11.06 0.49 6.90
CA LEU A 283 -11.84 -0.21 7.94
C LEU A 283 -11.63 0.41 9.31
N ALA A 284 -10.40 0.85 9.59
CA ALA A 284 -10.08 1.58 10.83
C ALA A 284 -10.92 2.86 10.99
N LEU A 285 -11.17 3.56 9.87
CA LEU A 285 -12.02 4.76 9.87
C LEU A 285 -13.48 4.41 10.21
N LEU A 286 -13.98 3.29 9.65
CA LEU A 286 -15.32 2.79 9.95
C LEU A 286 -15.47 2.34 11.41
N GLU A 287 -14.41 1.75 11.99
CA GLU A 287 -14.36 1.39 13.41
C GLU A 287 -14.54 2.63 14.30
N GLY A 288 -13.80 3.72 14.03
CA GLY A 288 -14.00 4.98 14.75
C GLY A 288 -15.38 5.58 14.56
N MET A 289 -15.91 5.55 13.32
CA MET A 289 -17.28 6.00 13.04
C MET A 289 -18.33 5.24 13.83
N SER A 290 -18.14 3.95 14.08
CA SER A 290 -19.12 3.08 14.77
C SER A 290 -19.38 3.53 16.21
N ILE A 291 -18.45 4.25 16.81
CA ILE A 291 -18.54 4.85 18.16
C ILE A 291 -18.52 6.38 18.12
N GLY A 292 -18.75 6.97 16.96
CA GLY A 292 -18.92 8.41 16.82
C GLY A 292 -17.64 9.25 16.81
N VAL A 293 -16.45 8.67 16.64
CA VAL A 293 -15.21 9.44 16.55
C VAL A 293 -15.19 10.27 15.26
N PRO A 294 -15.14 11.63 15.32
CA PRO A 294 -15.04 12.46 14.14
C PRO A 294 -13.66 12.29 13.50
N ALA A 295 -13.59 12.46 12.18
CA ALA A 295 -12.35 12.20 11.47
C ALA A 295 -11.89 13.37 10.59
N VAL A 296 -10.57 13.51 10.46
CA VAL A 296 -9.94 14.37 9.45
C VAL A 296 -9.14 13.49 8.52
N VAL A 297 -9.52 13.48 7.24
CA VAL A 297 -8.97 12.55 6.26
C VAL A 297 -8.60 13.26 4.96
N THR A 298 -7.63 12.72 4.27
CA THR A 298 -7.27 13.23 2.93
C THR A 298 -8.39 13.01 1.93
N ASP A 299 -8.62 13.99 1.07
CA ASP A 299 -9.50 13.88 -0.11
C ASP A 299 -8.83 12.99 -1.16
N TYR A 300 -8.79 11.69 -0.86
CA TYR A 300 -8.12 10.69 -1.69
C TYR A 300 -8.81 9.32 -1.61
N GLY A 301 -8.90 8.66 -2.76
CA GLY A 301 -9.43 7.31 -2.86
C GLY A 301 -10.87 7.20 -2.36
N GLY A 302 -11.13 6.27 -1.45
CA GLY A 302 -12.47 6.06 -0.88
C GLY A 302 -12.83 6.92 0.32
N ASN A 303 -11.92 7.75 0.82
CA ASN A 303 -12.19 8.62 1.96
C ASN A 303 -13.41 9.54 1.77
N PRO A 304 -13.64 10.18 0.58
CA PRO A 304 -14.84 11.00 0.33
C PRO A 304 -16.15 10.22 0.36
N GLY A 305 -16.09 8.90 0.16
CA GLY A 305 -17.26 8.01 0.30
C GLY A 305 -17.67 7.76 1.76
N VAL A 306 -16.70 7.90 2.68
CA VAL A 306 -16.88 7.66 4.13
C VAL A 306 -17.13 8.96 4.89
N ILE A 307 -16.34 10.00 4.59
CA ILE A 307 -16.44 11.30 5.27
C ILE A 307 -17.19 12.31 4.41
N LYS A 308 -18.19 12.92 5.00
CA LYS A 308 -18.91 14.07 4.44
C LYS A 308 -18.41 15.34 5.13
N ASN A 309 -17.79 16.18 4.34
CA ASN A 309 -17.12 17.39 4.81
C ASN A 309 -18.05 18.29 5.64
N GLY A 310 -17.71 18.52 6.89
CA GLY A 310 -18.51 19.30 7.83
C GLY A 310 -19.65 18.54 8.55
N GLU A 311 -19.95 17.28 8.18
CA GLU A 311 -20.99 16.47 8.84
C GLU A 311 -20.41 15.51 9.89
N ASN A 312 -19.54 14.59 9.48
CA ASN A 312 -18.92 13.59 10.35
C ASN A 312 -17.39 13.73 10.42
N GLY A 313 -16.84 14.77 9.81
CA GLY A 313 -15.41 15.05 9.76
C GLY A 313 -15.06 16.09 8.70
N TYR A 314 -13.79 16.14 8.35
CA TYR A 314 -13.27 17.02 7.30
C TYR A 314 -12.44 16.27 6.26
N LEU A 315 -12.60 16.68 5.00
CA LEU A 315 -11.73 16.31 3.89
C LEU A 315 -10.67 17.41 3.72
N VAL A 316 -9.40 16.99 3.62
CA VAL A 316 -8.27 17.90 3.43
C VAL A 316 -7.43 17.47 2.23
N PRO A 317 -6.70 18.39 1.57
CA PRO A 317 -5.79 18.02 0.49
C PRO A 317 -4.73 17.00 0.96
N ILE A 318 -4.31 16.10 0.06
CA ILE A 318 -3.19 15.20 0.34
C ILE A 318 -1.92 15.99 0.67
N LYS A 319 -1.10 15.44 1.58
CA LYS A 319 0.19 16.04 1.95
C LYS A 319 0.08 17.48 2.50
N SER A 320 -1.04 17.82 3.13
CA SER A 320 -1.28 19.14 3.70
C SER A 320 -1.40 19.09 5.24
N PRO A 321 -0.27 19.15 5.97
CA PRO A 321 -0.30 19.15 7.44
C PRO A 321 -1.04 20.37 8.03
N ARG A 322 -1.02 21.52 7.34
CA ARG A 322 -1.66 22.75 7.83
C ARG A 322 -3.17 22.63 7.79
N ASP A 323 -3.75 22.23 6.65
CA ASP A 323 -5.21 22.04 6.56
C ASP A 323 -5.69 20.94 7.51
N THR A 324 -4.87 19.88 7.68
CA THR A 324 -5.14 18.82 8.65
C THR A 324 -5.15 19.37 10.08
N ALA A 325 -4.16 20.18 10.45
CA ALA A 325 -4.08 20.81 11.78
C ALA A 325 -5.26 21.75 12.04
N ASP A 326 -5.58 22.63 11.08
CA ASP A 326 -6.68 23.59 11.22
C ASP A 326 -8.03 22.88 11.37
N SER A 327 -8.26 21.80 10.61
CA SER A 327 -9.47 20.97 10.71
C SER A 327 -9.58 20.25 12.04
N ILE A 328 -8.49 19.67 12.54
CA ILE A 328 -8.44 19.02 13.86
C ILE A 328 -8.75 20.04 14.95
N VAL A 329 -8.07 21.19 14.94
CA VAL A 329 -8.26 22.24 15.96
C VAL A 329 -9.71 22.72 15.96
N ARG A 330 -10.32 22.92 14.79
CA ARG A 330 -11.73 23.32 14.67
C ARG A 330 -12.67 22.32 15.34
N ILE A 331 -12.41 21.02 15.25
CA ILE A 331 -13.21 20.00 15.95
C ILE A 331 -12.95 20.08 17.47
N LEU A 332 -11.68 20.16 17.88
CA LEU A 332 -11.31 20.11 19.30
C LEU A 332 -11.76 21.33 20.10
N THR A 333 -11.79 22.51 19.47
CA THR A 333 -12.14 23.79 20.15
C THR A 333 -13.64 24.14 20.06
N ASN A 334 -14.45 23.30 19.40
CA ASN A 334 -15.89 23.53 19.29
C ASN A 334 -16.67 22.27 19.73
N ASP A 335 -17.11 22.28 21.00
CA ASP A 335 -17.81 21.14 21.59
C ASP A 335 -19.14 20.80 20.91
N ASP A 336 -19.89 21.79 20.45
CA ASP A 336 -21.16 21.58 19.77
C ASP A 336 -20.93 20.91 18.41
N LEU A 337 -19.93 21.36 17.67
CA LEU A 337 -19.51 20.74 16.42
C LEU A 337 -19.04 19.29 16.64
N ARG A 338 -18.23 19.07 17.69
CA ARG A 338 -17.74 17.71 18.00
C ARG A 338 -18.89 16.76 18.36
N LYS A 339 -19.84 17.20 19.18
CA LYS A 339 -21.06 16.44 19.50
C LYS A 339 -21.93 16.19 18.27
N TYR A 340 -22.07 17.18 17.40
CA TYR A 340 -22.78 17.04 16.12
C TYR A 340 -22.11 15.98 15.24
N MET A 341 -20.81 16.09 15.03
CA MET A 341 -20.04 15.14 14.22
C MET A 341 -20.06 13.73 14.80
N HIS A 342 -19.99 13.60 16.14
CA HIS A 342 -20.12 12.32 16.84
C HIS A 342 -21.44 11.63 16.47
N ARG A 343 -22.57 12.32 16.62
CA ARG A 343 -23.89 11.77 16.29
C ARG A 343 -23.99 11.41 14.79
N ARG A 344 -23.54 12.31 13.91
CA ARG A 344 -23.59 12.09 12.47
C ARG A 344 -22.73 10.91 12.04
N SER A 345 -21.56 10.72 12.64
CA SER A 345 -20.71 9.54 12.39
C SER A 345 -21.45 8.24 12.69
N MET A 346 -22.10 8.15 13.85
CA MET A 346 -22.87 6.97 14.24
C MET A 346 -24.07 6.72 13.31
N GLU A 347 -24.82 7.76 12.99
CA GLU A 347 -25.98 7.66 12.08
C GLU A 347 -25.54 7.15 10.69
N MET A 348 -24.48 7.71 10.12
CA MET A 348 -23.96 7.30 8.82
C MET A 348 -23.35 5.88 8.86
N TYR A 349 -22.72 5.51 9.97
CA TYR A 349 -22.24 4.14 10.15
C TYR A 349 -23.39 3.14 10.14
N GLU A 350 -24.44 3.36 10.95
CA GLU A 350 -25.62 2.48 11.01
C GLU A 350 -26.36 2.41 9.66
N GLU A 351 -26.39 3.52 8.91
CA GLU A 351 -27.03 3.58 7.61
C GLU A 351 -26.28 2.79 6.53
N LYS A 352 -24.91 2.78 6.54
CA LYS A 352 -24.14 2.36 5.35
C LYS A 352 -23.02 1.37 5.62
N PHE A 353 -22.43 1.35 6.83
CA PHE A 353 -21.12 0.75 7.04
C PHE A 353 -21.10 -0.41 8.06
N THR A 354 -22.26 -0.95 8.43
CA THR A 354 -22.31 -2.14 9.28
C THR A 354 -21.90 -3.39 8.49
N SER A 355 -21.27 -4.35 9.15
CA SER A 355 -20.94 -5.66 8.56
C SER A 355 -22.19 -6.38 8.03
N LYS A 356 -23.33 -6.21 8.70
CA LYS A 356 -24.63 -6.75 8.26
C LYS A 356 -25.02 -6.19 6.90
N LYS A 357 -25.00 -4.87 6.70
CA LYS A 357 -25.35 -4.25 5.40
C LYS A 357 -24.37 -4.63 4.30
N TYR A 358 -23.08 -4.69 4.62
CA TYR A 358 -22.08 -5.22 3.69
C TYR A 358 -22.45 -6.65 3.23
N THR A 359 -22.78 -7.52 4.18
CA THR A 359 -23.16 -8.91 3.91
C THR A 359 -24.45 -8.99 3.08
N GLU A 360 -25.49 -8.27 3.47
CA GLU A 360 -26.76 -8.21 2.74
C GLU A 360 -26.57 -7.77 1.27
N ASN A 361 -25.70 -6.79 1.01
CA ASN A 361 -25.39 -6.35 -0.35
C ASN A 361 -24.64 -7.42 -1.16
N ILE A 362 -23.71 -8.14 -0.55
CA ILE A 362 -23.01 -9.27 -1.20
C ILE A 362 -24.02 -10.40 -1.50
N GLU A 363 -24.87 -10.75 -0.54
CA GLU A 363 -25.90 -11.78 -0.72
C GLU A 363 -26.91 -11.43 -1.81
N ARG A 364 -27.29 -10.17 -1.91
CA ARG A 364 -28.15 -9.68 -2.99
C ARG A 364 -27.52 -9.94 -4.35
N ILE A 365 -26.24 -9.62 -4.52
CA ILE A 365 -25.51 -9.87 -5.77
C ILE A 365 -25.46 -11.38 -6.08
N TYR A 366 -25.21 -12.23 -5.09
CA TYR A 366 -25.23 -13.68 -5.32
C TYR A 366 -26.60 -14.20 -5.76
N LYS A 367 -27.68 -13.72 -5.14
CA LYS A 367 -29.06 -14.09 -5.51
C LYS A 367 -29.42 -13.59 -6.91
N GLU A 368 -29.09 -12.37 -7.26
CA GLU A 368 -29.27 -11.81 -8.60
C GLU A 368 -28.53 -12.66 -9.64
N MET A 369 -27.27 -12.99 -9.37
CA MET A 369 -26.47 -13.82 -10.26
C MET A 369 -27.08 -15.22 -10.41
N GLU A 370 -27.56 -15.86 -9.35
CA GLU A 370 -28.15 -17.21 -9.46
C GLU A 370 -29.46 -17.20 -10.30
N ALA A 371 -30.19 -16.10 -10.24
CA ALA A 371 -31.40 -15.93 -11.06
C ALA A 371 -31.12 -15.70 -12.56
N GLU A 372 -29.90 -15.22 -12.91
CA GLU A 372 -29.50 -15.06 -14.30
C GLU A 372 -29.25 -16.42 -14.99
N PRO A 373 -29.42 -16.55 -16.32
CA PRO A 373 -29.13 -17.80 -17.04
C PRO A 373 -27.67 -18.25 -16.83
N LYS A 374 -27.49 -19.57 -16.59
CA LYS A 374 -26.12 -20.13 -16.43
C LYS A 374 -25.33 -20.01 -17.74
N ILE A 375 -24.10 -19.53 -17.63
CA ILE A 375 -23.25 -19.21 -18.77
C ILE A 375 -22.80 -20.50 -19.47
N LYS A 376 -22.85 -20.51 -20.81
CA LYS A 376 -22.32 -21.62 -21.60
C LYS A 376 -20.81 -21.81 -21.31
N ARG A 377 -20.36 -23.08 -21.28
CA ARG A 377 -18.95 -23.46 -21.12
C ARG A 377 -18.04 -22.61 -22.00
N ILE A 378 -16.83 -22.31 -21.49
CA ILE A 378 -15.71 -21.87 -22.33
C ILE A 378 -15.62 -22.85 -23.50
N ASN A 379 -15.88 -22.36 -24.70
CA ASN A 379 -15.65 -23.13 -25.92
C ASN A 379 -14.16 -23.05 -26.28
N VAL A 380 -13.72 -23.83 -27.27
CA VAL A 380 -12.31 -23.82 -27.70
C VAL A 380 -11.85 -22.42 -28.15
N LEU A 381 -12.76 -21.61 -28.69
CA LEU A 381 -12.51 -20.21 -29.07
C LEU A 381 -12.20 -19.33 -27.86
N ASP A 382 -12.97 -19.44 -26.78
CA ASP A 382 -12.74 -18.70 -25.55
C ASP A 382 -11.39 -19.11 -24.91
N ALA A 383 -11.07 -20.40 -24.93
CA ALA A 383 -9.76 -20.89 -24.47
C ALA A 383 -8.60 -20.36 -25.33
N ILE A 384 -8.78 -20.26 -26.63
CA ILE A 384 -7.80 -19.66 -27.56
C ILE A 384 -7.67 -18.15 -27.27
N ILE A 385 -8.76 -17.42 -27.07
CA ILE A 385 -8.74 -16.00 -26.74
C ILE A 385 -8.02 -15.78 -25.40
N ILE A 386 -8.32 -16.58 -24.38
CA ILE A 386 -7.62 -16.54 -23.09
C ILE A 386 -6.12 -16.81 -23.28
N LEU A 387 -5.76 -17.80 -24.09
CA LEU A 387 -4.37 -18.12 -24.39
C LEU A 387 -3.67 -16.96 -25.12
N ILE A 388 -4.32 -16.37 -26.13
CA ILE A 388 -3.77 -15.20 -26.86
C ILE A 388 -3.58 -14.02 -25.91
N VAL A 389 -4.56 -13.74 -25.04
CA VAL A 389 -4.47 -12.67 -24.04
C VAL A 389 -3.33 -12.95 -23.05
N LEU A 390 -3.16 -14.19 -22.61
CA LEU A 390 -2.05 -14.61 -21.74
C LEU A 390 -0.69 -14.44 -22.43
N VAL A 391 -0.58 -14.88 -23.68
CA VAL A 391 0.65 -14.70 -24.49
C VAL A 391 0.92 -13.22 -24.71
N ALA A 392 -0.08 -12.41 -25.03
CA ALA A 392 0.05 -10.97 -25.17
C ALA A 392 0.49 -10.29 -23.86
N CYS A 393 -0.04 -10.74 -22.71
CA CYS A 393 0.40 -10.27 -21.39
C CYS A 393 1.85 -10.65 -21.09
N ILE A 394 2.27 -11.88 -21.42
CA ILE A 394 3.65 -12.34 -21.25
C ILE A 394 4.58 -11.57 -22.18
N VAL A 395 4.20 -11.42 -23.46
CA VAL A 395 4.98 -10.65 -24.45
C VAL A 395 5.01 -9.18 -24.06
N GLY A 396 3.89 -8.60 -23.61
CA GLY A 396 3.84 -7.24 -23.10
C GLY A 396 4.71 -7.05 -21.86
N TYR A 397 4.64 -7.98 -20.91
CA TYR A 397 5.48 -7.98 -19.72
C TYR A 397 6.97 -8.13 -20.05
N THR A 398 7.32 -9.05 -20.96
CA THR A 398 8.72 -9.22 -21.42
C THR A 398 9.18 -8.04 -22.27
N TYR A 399 8.29 -7.42 -23.05
CA TYR A 399 8.60 -6.23 -23.84
C TYR A 399 8.81 -4.99 -22.96
N ILE A 400 8.00 -4.82 -21.90
CA ILE A 400 8.17 -3.74 -20.91
C ILE A 400 9.46 -3.94 -20.13
N ASN A 401 9.72 -5.16 -19.66
CA ASN A 401 10.96 -5.47 -18.94
C ASN A 401 12.19 -5.48 -19.86
N LYS A 402 12.04 -5.84 -21.16
CA LYS A 402 13.12 -5.66 -22.14
C LYS A 402 13.33 -4.18 -22.51
N LYS A 403 12.28 -3.34 -22.45
CA LYS A 403 12.42 -1.90 -22.71
C LYS A 403 13.16 -1.17 -21.59
N GLU A 404 13.14 -1.73 -20.36
CA GLU A 404 14.06 -1.27 -19.30
C GLU A 404 15.49 -1.81 -19.49
N MET A 405 15.70 -2.89 -20.27
CA MET A 405 17.02 -3.49 -20.52
C MET A 405 17.64 -3.18 -21.88
N THR A 406 16.91 -2.64 -22.85
CA THR A 406 17.47 -2.39 -24.20
C THR A 406 16.81 -1.19 -24.88
N ILE A 407 17.12 -0.01 -24.40
CA ILE A 407 17.30 1.13 -25.27
C ILE A 407 18.78 1.48 -25.13
N ALA A 408 19.63 0.83 -25.90
CA ALA A 408 20.84 1.45 -26.35
C ALA A 408 20.37 2.58 -27.29
N PRO A 409 20.46 3.85 -26.91
CA PRO A 409 20.11 4.93 -27.82
C PRO A 409 21.14 4.88 -28.97
N LYS A 410 20.69 5.19 -30.16
CA LYS A 410 21.47 5.16 -31.40
C LYS A 410 22.70 6.08 -31.43
N ASN A 411 22.91 6.90 -30.38
CA ASN A 411 24.05 7.79 -30.21
C ASN A 411 24.51 7.74 -28.74
N THR A 412 25.26 6.72 -28.35
CA THR A 412 26.01 6.72 -27.11
C THR A 412 27.44 7.13 -27.39
N GLU A 413 27.99 7.99 -26.53
CA GLU A 413 29.41 8.34 -26.48
C GLU A 413 30.05 7.62 -25.30
N LYS A 414 31.30 7.18 -25.48
CA LYS A 414 32.08 6.68 -24.36
C LYS A 414 32.52 7.85 -23.49
N ILE A 415 32.13 7.77 -22.22
CA ILE A 415 32.55 8.75 -21.22
C ILE A 415 33.37 8.07 -20.12
N THR A 416 34.24 8.83 -19.50
CA THR A 416 34.91 8.45 -18.26
C THR A 416 34.49 9.41 -17.16
N TYR A 417 34.07 8.87 -16.02
CA TYR A 417 33.70 9.70 -14.88
C TYR A 417 34.23 9.11 -13.57
N GLN A 418 34.33 9.94 -12.56
CA GLN A 418 34.89 9.56 -11.27
C GLN A 418 33.84 9.70 -10.17
N ILE A 419 33.73 8.65 -9.34
CA ILE A 419 32.94 8.66 -8.10
C ILE A 419 33.92 8.56 -6.93
N ARG A 420 33.86 9.53 -6.02
CA ARG A 420 34.57 9.48 -4.74
C ARG A 420 33.60 8.95 -3.69
N THR A 421 33.85 7.72 -3.23
CA THR A 421 33.10 7.15 -2.09
C THR A 421 33.72 7.67 -0.80
N MET A 422 32.85 8.03 0.14
CA MET A 422 33.29 8.65 1.40
C MET A 422 33.22 7.65 2.55
N ASP A 423 34.03 7.85 3.57
CA ASP A 423 34.05 7.08 4.82
C ASP A 423 34.04 5.55 4.61
N SER A 424 34.82 5.08 3.64
CA SER A 424 34.94 3.66 3.31
C SER A 424 35.93 2.96 4.26
N LEU A 425 35.62 1.72 4.63
CA LEU A 425 36.62 0.91 5.34
C LEU A 425 37.75 0.53 4.38
N PRO A 426 39.03 0.53 4.81
CA PRO A 426 40.16 0.12 3.97
C PRO A 426 39.97 -1.26 3.31
N ALA A 427 39.39 -2.21 4.01
CA ALA A 427 39.04 -3.54 3.47
C ALA A 427 38.07 -3.49 2.26
N SER A 428 37.28 -2.44 2.11
CA SER A 428 36.41 -2.26 0.95
C SER A 428 37.21 -2.02 -0.34
N TYR A 429 38.36 -1.38 -0.25
CA TYR A 429 39.26 -1.16 -1.39
C TYR A 429 39.78 -2.48 -1.96
N ASP A 430 40.13 -3.43 -1.10
CA ASP A 430 40.65 -4.75 -1.52
C ASP A 430 39.57 -5.59 -2.22
N MET A 431 38.30 -5.36 -1.88
CA MET A 431 37.18 -6.04 -2.49
C MET A 431 36.76 -5.49 -3.87
N ILE A 432 37.24 -4.31 -4.24
CA ILE A 432 36.94 -3.69 -5.53
C ILE A 432 37.96 -4.21 -6.56
N GLU A 433 37.45 -4.84 -7.61
CA GLU A 433 38.27 -5.33 -8.74
C GLU A 433 38.13 -4.40 -9.93
N GLU A 434 39.26 -4.00 -10.55
CA GLU A 434 39.24 -3.28 -11.82
C GLU A 434 38.74 -4.18 -12.95
N ASN A 435 38.21 -3.60 -14.00
CA ASN A 435 37.55 -4.25 -15.13
C ASN A 435 36.25 -5.03 -14.74
N THR A 436 35.63 -4.66 -13.62
CA THR A 436 34.33 -5.19 -13.18
C THR A 436 33.21 -4.17 -13.33
N VAL A 437 32.00 -4.67 -13.56
CA VAL A 437 30.81 -3.82 -13.69
C VAL A 437 30.39 -3.32 -12.31
N ILE A 438 30.17 -2.02 -12.20
CA ILE A 438 29.61 -1.36 -11.01
C ILE A 438 28.14 -1.02 -11.24
N TYR A 439 27.35 -1.09 -10.18
CA TYR A 439 25.91 -0.90 -10.21
C TYR A 439 25.46 0.24 -9.29
N ASP A 440 24.40 0.94 -9.68
CA ASP A 440 23.61 1.75 -8.76
C ASP A 440 22.93 0.83 -7.73
N SER A 441 23.20 1.04 -6.44
CA SER A 441 22.69 0.17 -5.38
C SER A 441 21.18 0.33 -5.13
N VAL A 442 20.58 1.44 -5.56
CA VAL A 442 19.15 1.74 -5.38
C VAL A 442 18.30 1.06 -6.46
N LYS A 443 18.67 1.26 -7.73
CA LYS A 443 17.93 0.75 -8.90
C LYS A 443 18.45 -0.58 -9.43
N ASN A 444 19.61 -1.02 -8.94
CA ASN A 444 20.32 -2.24 -9.39
C ASN A 444 20.69 -2.23 -10.88
N ASN A 445 20.89 -1.07 -11.47
CA ASN A 445 21.28 -0.91 -12.87
C ASN A 445 22.80 -0.78 -13.00
N PRO A 446 23.42 -1.34 -14.06
CA PRO A 446 24.83 -1.13 -14.34
C PRO A 446 25.05 0.36 -14.67
N ILE A 447 26.10 0.94 -14.08
CA ILE A 447 26.47 2.33 -14.29
C ILE A 447 27.84 2.47 -14.97
N GLY A 448 28.48 1.37 -15.32
CA GLY A 448 29.72 1.33 -16.09
C GLY A 448 30.67 0.26 -15.59
N THR A 449 31.91 0.34 -16.06
CA THR A 449 33.01 -0.57 -15.71
C THR A 449 34.08 0.22 -14.98
N ILE A 450 34.52 -0.27 -13.84
CA ILE A 450 35.63 0.34 -13.09
C ILE A 450 36.92 0.09 -13.87
N ILE A 451 37.60 1.17 -14.32
CA ILE A 451 38.87 1.07 -15.04
C ILE A 451 40.08 1.42 -14.14
N LYS A 452 39.83 2.09 -13.02
CA LYS A 452 40.86 2.43 -12.03
C LYS A 452 40.26 2.66 -10.66
N LYS A 453 41.00 2.30 -9.61
CA LYS A 453 40.67 2.61 -8.22
C LYS A 453 41.86 3.24 -7.51
N GLU A 454 41.64 4.22 -6.64
CA GLU A 454 42.68 4.92 -5.88
C GLU A 454 42.19 5.15 -4.44
N ILE A 455 43.08 5.01 -3.47
CA ILE A 455 42.81 5.38 -2.08
C ILE A 455 43.19 6.85 -1.89
N LEU A 456 42.26 7.60 -1.28
CA LEU A 456 42.47 8.97 -0.86
C LEU A 456 42.29 9.06 0.67
N PRO A 457 42.99 10.01 1.34
CA PRO A 457 42.69 10.30 2.74
C PRO A 457 41.23 10.70 2.89
N ALA A 458 40.53 10.13 3.90
CA ALA A 458 39.16 10.53 4.18
C ALA A 458 39.11 11.98 4.68
N GLU A 459 38.28 12.80 4.07
CA GLU A 459 38.07 14.19 4.45
C GLU A 459 36.77 14.33 5.22
N LYS A 460 36.80 14.77 6.47
CA LYS A 460 35.60 15.13 7.23
C LYS A 460 35.30 16.60 7.02
N TYR A 461 34.01 16.87 6.83
CA TYR A 461 33.43 18.21 6.79
C TYR A 461 32.47 18.39 7.94
N GLU A 462 32.57 19.48 8.67
CA GLU A 462 31.68 19.88 9.73
C GLU A 462 30.92 21.14 9.34
N VAL A 463 29.72 21.32 9.87
CA VAL A 463 28.93 22.53 9.62
C VAL A 463 29.41 23.61 10.59
N ASP A 464 30.03 24.69 10.08
CA ASP A 464 30.20 25.91 10.85
C ASP A 464 28.82 26.56 11.08
N ILE A 465 28.28 26.33 12.29
CA ILE A 465 26.95 26.80 12.67
C ILE A 465 26.82 28.32 12.58
N ASN A 466 27.95 29.05 12.73
CA ASN A 466 27.92 30.51 12.70
C ASN A 466 27.89 31.07 11.28
N LYS A 467 28.46 30.33 10.32
CA LYS A 467 28.52 30.76 8.92
C LYS A 467 27.59 30.03 7.98
N GLY A 468 26.95 28.93 8.46
CA GLY A 468 26.07 28.11 7.63
C GLY A 468 26.74 27.41 6.46
N VAL A 469 28.06 27.17 6.54
CA VAL A 469 28.84 26.55 5.49
C VAL A 469 29.57 25.31 6.02
N TYR A 470 29.88 24.37 5.12
CA TYR A 470 30.69 23.21 5.44
C TYR A 470 32.16 23.63 5.44
N VAL A 471 32.87 23.37 6.54
CA VAL A 471 34.30 23.56 6.69
C VAL A 471 35.00 22.22 6.88
N LYS A 472 36.19 22.06 6.33
CA LYS A 472 36.98 20.85 6.52
C LYS A 472 37.35 20.71 8.00
N SER A 473 37.06 19.53 8.58
CA SER A 473 37.44 19.23 9.96
C SER A 473 38.93 18.93 10.05
N ASP A 474 39.60 19.46 11.07
CA ASP A 474 40.99 19.17 11.37
C ASP A 474 41.18 17.82 12.09
N LEU A 475 40.13 17.11 12.42
CA LEU A 475 40.19 15.80 13.06
C LEU A 475 40.44 14.70 12.02
N PRO A 476 41.56 13.90 12.17
CA PRO A 476 41.82 12.80 11.27
C PRO A 476 40.69 11.77 11.34
N ALA A 477 40.24 11.30 10.19
CA ALA A 477 39.34 10.17 10.10
C ALA A 477 40.13 8.87 10.35
N GLU A 478 40.52 8.63 11.60
CA GLU A 478 41.22 7.40 11.99
C GLU A 478 40.32 6.19 11.62
N ASN A 479 40.88 5.29 10.79
CA ASN A 479 40.26 4.05 10.29
C ASN A 479 39.34 4.16 9.06
N TYR A 480 39.20 5.30 8.40
CA TYR A 480 38.43 5.43 7.17
C TYR A 480 39.27 5.99 6.03
N VAL A 481 38.92 5.62 4.82
CA VAL A 481 39.53 6.11 3.58
C VAL A 481 38.43 6.51 2.60
N ASP A 482 38.73 7.45 1.73
CA ASP A 482 37.91 7.69 0.54
C ASP A 482 38.46 6.86 -0.61
N ILE A 483 37.57 6.29 -1.43
CA ILE A 483 37.97 5.52 -2.60
C ILE A 483 37.51 6.26 -3.84
N LEU A 484 38.45 6.62 -4.70
CA LEU A 484 38.15 7.22 -6.00
C LEU A 484 38.06 6.11 -7.04
N LEU A 485 36.86 5.95 -7.60
CA LEU A 485 36.60 5.01 -8.67
C LEU A 485 36.52 5.75 -10.00
N THR A 486 37.34 5.36 -10.97
CA THR A 486 37.24 5.82 -12.35
C THR A 486 36.47 4.80 -13.15
N ILE A 487 35.37 5.24 -13.77
CA ILE A 487 34.36 4.38 -14.40
C ILE A 487 34.25 4.77 -15.87
N GLU A 488 34.36 3.80 -16.77
CA GLU A 488 34.04 3.94 -18.20
C GLU A 488 32.63 3.45 -18.46
N ALA A 489 31.85 4.21 -19.24
CA ALA A 489 30.50 3.82 -19.61
C ALA A 489 30.09 4.39 -20.98
N ASP A 490 29.18 3.69 -21.66
CA ASP A 490 28.48 4.21 -22.82
C ASP A 490 27.30 5.07 -22.35
N ALA A 491 27.37 6.38 -22.59
CA ALA A 491 26.40 7.36 -22.09
C ALA A 491 25.66 8.06 -23.23
N VAL A 492 24.43 8.44 -22.95
CA VAL A 492 23.67 9.39 -23.75
C VAL A 492 24.02 10.79 -23.28
N VAL A 493 24.57 11.59 -24.15
CA VAL A 493 24.88 12.98 -23.87
C VAL A 493 23.76 13.84 -24.45
N GLY A 494 22.88 14.35 -23.59
CA GLY A 494 21.81 15.30 -23.91
C GLY A 494 22.24 16.74 -23.73
N GLU A 495 21.36 17.68 -24.06
CA GLU A 495 21.61 19.13 -23.88
C GLU A 495 21.68 19.53 -22.39
N GLN A 496 21.00 18.82 -21.51
CA GLN A 496 20.92 19.15 -20.07
C GLN A 496 21.56 18.08 -19.17
N ASP A 497 21.56 16.81 -19.59
CA ASP A 497 21.98 15.68 -18.77
C ASP A 497 22.83 14.67 -19.53
N ILE A 498 23.76 14.02 -18.83
CA ILE A 498 24.49 12.84 -19.27
C ILE A 498 23.91 11.64 -18.54
N SER A 499 23.53 10.57 -19.24
CA SER A 499 22.95 9.40 -18.60
C SER A 499 23.53 8.08 -19.10
N VAL A 500 23.77 7.15 -18.17
CA VAL A 500 24.15 5.76 -18.43
C VAL A 500 22.93 4.88 -18.11
N GLY A 501 22.22 4.44 -19.13
CA GLY A 501 20.91 3.84 -18.95
C GLY A 501 19.94 4.80 -18.25
N SER A 502 19.44 4.43 -17.07
CA SER A 502 18.58 5.30 -16.24
C SER A 502 19.32 6.08 -15.14
N TYR A 503 20.64 5.97 -15.09
CA TYR A 503 21.48 6.67 -14.13
C TYR A 503 21.98 7.99 -14.71
N VAL A 504 21.66 9.11 -14.03
CA VAL A 504 22.14 10.44 -14.44
C VAL A 504 23.52 10.67 -13.84
N VAL A 505 24.50 11.00 -14.70
CA VAL A 505 25.88 11.30 -14.31
C VAL A 505 26.05 12.81 -14.27
N LYS A 506 26.18 13.38 -13.07
CA LYS A 506 26.30 14.83 -12.88
C LYS A 506 27.25 15.12 -11.75
N VAL A 507 28.23 16.01 -11.99
CA VAL A 507 29.21 16.41 -10.95
C VAL A 507 28.46 17.03 -9.75
N GLY A 508 28.79 16.56 -8.54
CA GLY A 508 28.15 16.95 -7.30
C GLY A 508 26.91 16.11 -6.93
N GLU A 509 26.43 15.24 -7.82
CA GLU A 509 25.31 14.34 -7.53
C GLU A 509 25.78 13.18 -6.64
N GLN A 510 24.93 12.81 -5.67
CA GLN A 510 25.20 11.69 -4.77
C GLN A 510 25.03 10.36 -5.49
N ALA A 511 26.03 9.49 -5.35
CA ALA A 511 26.08 8.17 -5.96
C ALA A 511 26.01 7.07 -4.91
N TYR A 512 25.08 6.15 -5.08
CA TYR A 512 24.97 4.93 -4.28
C TYR A 512 25.45 3.75 -5.13
N VAL A 513 26.63 3.25 -4.84
CA VAL A 513 27.30 2.25 -5.68
C VAL A 513 27.45 0.91 -4.99
N LYS A 514 27.42 -0.17 -5.77
CA LYS A 514 27.73 -1.52 -5.31
C LYS A 514 28.40 -2.36 -6.39
N GLY A 515 29.22 -3.29 -5.93
CA GLY A 515 29.81 -4.33 -6.73
C GLY A 515 29.84 -5.66 -5.97
N LYS A 516 30.57 -6.64 -6.46
CA LYS A 516 30.69 -7.95 -5.81
C LYS A 516 31.47 -7.82 -4.49
N GLY A 517 30.73 -7.88 -3.37
CA GLY A 517 31.30 -7.85 -2.02
C GLY A 517 31.48 -6.47 -1.40
N TYR A 518 31.11 -5.38 -2.07
CA TYR A 518 31.19 -4.03 -1.54
C TYR A 518 29.98 -3.17 -1.91
N ALA A 519 29.72 -2.15 -1.11
CA ALA A 519 28.81 -1.06 -1.39
C ALA A 519 29.33 0.23 -0.77
N GLY A 520 29.04 1.37 -1.40
CA GLY A 520 29.53 2.67 -0.93
C GLY A 520 28.57 3.80 -1.30
N ILE A 521 28.71 4.91 -0.59
CA ILE A 521 28.02 6.17 -0.84
C ILE A 521 29.09 7.21 -1.17
N GLY A 522 28.90 7.97 -2.23
CA GLY A 522 29.87 8.98 -2.65
C GLY A 522 29.24 10.05 -3.53
N PHE A 523 30.08 10.77 -4.25
CA PHE A 523 29.66 11.82 -5.17
C PHE A 523 30.41 11.69 -6.50
N VAL A 524 29.73 12.03 -7.59
CA VAL A 524 30.40 12.21 -8.88
C VAL A 524 31.26 13.45 -8.79
N VAL A 525 32.57 13.29 -8.95
CA VAL A 525 33.54 14.39 -8.76
C VAL A 525 34.13 14.91 -10.08
N LYS A 526 34.10 14.09 -11.14
CA LYS A 526 34.63 14.46 -12.45
C LYS A 526 33.93 13.71 -13.56
N ILE A 527 33.81 14.34 -14.73
CA ILE A 527 33.35 13.71 -15.98
C ILE A 527 34.32 14.14 -17.09
N GLU A 528 34.79 13.17 -17.87
CA GLU A 528 35.65 13.38 -19.05
C GLU A 528 34.96 12.74 -20.27
N ARG A 529 34.98 13.44 -21.38
CA ARG A 529 34.44 13.00 -22.68
C ARG A 529 35.57 12.63 -23.63
#